data_f35852f777a24cf619d8d1455b99cff8
#
_entry.id   f35852f777a24cf619d8d1455b99cff8
#
_cell.length_a   1.000
_cell.length_b   1.000
_cell.length_c   1.000
_cell.angle_alpha   90.00
_cell.angle_beta   90.00
_cell.angle_gamma   90.00
#
_symmetry.space_group_name_H-M   'P 1'
#
loop_
_entity.id
_entity.type
_entity.pdbx_description
1 polymer ?
#
loop_
_entity_poly.entity_id
_entity_poly.type
_entity_poly.pdbx_seq_one_letter_code
_entity_poly.pdbx_strand_id
1 'polypeptide(L)'
;LLSTYNGEAYLKEQLDSILNQKNVAVKLFVRDDGSSDGTVDILRAYAALHENIQYLCGENCGVVASFFRLFELSEPDVDFYALSDQDDVWDEDKLSIACQKLEQMRKSKSQKKRKNDSQIRTFTTPLLYCCDAWNTDDALNLLPESMQTAGRELVPDFRNALIENIARGASIVFNQALMSYIRI
;
A
#
# COMPACT_ATOMS: atom_id res chain seq x y z
N LEU A 1 -2.57 -3.64 2.63
CA LEU A 1 -2.25 -5.03 2.27
C LEU A 1 -0.75 -5.23 2.41
N LEU A 2 -0.32 -6.20 3.21
CA LEU A 2 1.08 -6.49 3.49
C LEU A 2 1.36 -7.96 3.19
N SER A 3 2.39 -8.23 2.40
CA SER A 3 2.94 -9.59 2.21
C SER A 3 4.24 -9.71 2.98
N THR A 4 4.43 -10.81 3.73
CA THR A 4 5.63 -11.06 4.51
C THR A 4 6.16 -12.49 4.27
N TYR A 5 7.48 -12.62 4.31
CA TYR A 5 8.20 -13.88 4.27
C TYR A 5 9.53 -13.76 5.00
N ASN A 6 9.71 -14.50 6.11
CA ASN A 6 10.89 -14.43 6.97
C ASN A 6 11.26 -12.98 7.35
N GLY A 7 10.26 -12.24 7.84
CA GLY A 7 10.36 -10.81 8.14
C GLY A 7 10.60 -10.48 9.62
N GLU A 8 10.97 -11.45 10.46
CA GLU A 8 11.11 -11.30 11.92
C GLU A 8 11.92 -10.07 12.33
N ALA A 9 12.95 -9.72 11.56
CA ALA A 9 13.86 -8.64 11.88
C ALA A 9 13.23 -7.24 11.76
N TYR A 10 12.28 -7.04 10.82
CA TYR A 10 11.79 -5.71 10.43
C TYR A 10 10.28 -5.52 10.65
N LEU A 11 9.52 -6.62 10.67
CA LEU A 11 8.06 -6.59 10.63
C LEU A 11 7.43 -5.75 11.75
N LYS A 12 8.01 -5.73 12.95
CA LYS A 12 7.48 -4.95 14.07
C LYS A 12 7.46 -3.45 13.77
N GLU A 13 8.59 -2.92 13.30
CA GLU A 13 8.71 -1.49 12.97
C GLU A 13 7.73 -1.10 11.86
N GLN A 14 7.59 -1.96 10.85
CA GLN A 14 6.63 -1.73 9.78
C GLN A 14 5.17 -1.75 10.30
N LEU A 15 4.79 -2.73 11.10
CA LEU A 15 3.44 -2.79 11.69
C LEU A 15 3.14 -1.56 12.54
N ASP A 16 4.09 -1.13 13.39
CA ASP A 16 3.96 0.06 14.22
C ASP A 16 3.78 1.32 13.35
N SER A 17 4.55 1.46 12.27
CA SER A 17 4.46 2.60 11.35
C SER A 17 3.10 2.68 10.64
N ILE A 18 2.52 1.53 10.29
CA ILE A 18 1.19 1.45 9.68
C ILE A 18 0.10 1.77 10.71
N LEU A 19 0.21 1.27 11.93
CA LEU A 19 -0.78 1.52 12.98
C LEU A 19 -0.79 2.97 13.46
N ASN A 20 0.35 3.64 13.37
CA ASN A 20 0.51 5.05 13.78
C ASN A 20 0.12 6.06 12.67
N GLN A 21 -0.44 5.62 11.55
CA GLN A 21 -0.90 6.53 10.49
C GLN A 21 -1.96 7.51 11.00
N LYS A 22 -1.78 8.81 10.71
CA LYS A 22 -2.64 9.89 11.19
C LYS A 22 -3.79 10.19 10.22
N ASN A 23 -4.93 10.61 10.79
CA ASN A 23 -6.09 11.12 10.04
C ASN A 23 -6.72 10.12 9.05
N VAL A 24 -6.50 8.84 9.24
CA VAL A 24 -7.09 7.74 8.47
C VAL A 24 -7.49 6.60 9.38
N ALA A 25 -8.51 5.84 9.00
CA ALA A 25 -8.82 4.57 9.63
C ALA A 25 -8.15 3.44 8.83
N VAL A 26 -7.24 2.72 9.48
CA VAL A 26 -6.47 1.65 8.85
C VAL A 26 -7.08 0.30 9.21
N LYS A 27 -7.32 -0.53 8.20
CA LYS A 27 -7.50 -1.98 8.33
C LYS A 27 -6.30 -2.65 7.70
N LEU A 28 -5.58 -3.44 8.46
CA LEU A 28 -4.39 -4.12 7.96
C LEU A 28 -4.70 -5.60 7.70
N PHE A 29 -4.51 -6.02 6.46
CA PHE A 29 -4.63 -7.40 6.06
C PHE A 29 -3.27 -7.91 5.60
N VAL A 30 -2.76 -8.92 6.31
CA VAL A 30 -1.42 -9.48 6.12
C VAL A 30 -1.50 -10.90 5.59
N ARG A 31 -0.66 -11.23 4.62
CA ARG A 31 -0.42 -12.62 4.23
C ARG A 31 1.03 -13.00 4.52
N ASP A 32 1.18 -14.00 5.36
CA ASP A 32 2.46 -14.70 5.54
C ASP A 32 2.64 -15.74 4.44
N ASP A 33 3.72 -15.64 3.69
CA ASP A 33 4.03 -16.49 2.55
C ASP A 33 4.89 -17.71 2.94
N GLY A 34 4.55 -18.34 4.08
CA GLY A 34 5.19 -19.55 4.55
C GLY A 34 6.52 -19.31 5.28
N SER A 35 6.56 -18.34 6.18
CA SER A 35 7.73 -18.06 7.01
C SER A 35 8.09 -19.22 7.93
N SER A 36 9.40 -19.37 8.16
CA SER A 36 9.98 -20.37 9.06
C SER A 36 10.67 -19.78 10.29
N ASP A 37 10.70 -18.46 10.41
CA ASP A 37 11.24 -17.67 11.55
C ASP A 37 10.11 -17.22 12.50
N GLY A 38 10.37 -16.24 13.36
CA GLY A 38 9.40 -15.68 14.31
C GLY A 38 8.30 -14.79 13.71
N THR A 39 8.21 -14.63 12.38
CA THR A 39 7.25 -13.75 11.71
C THR A 39 5.80 -14.02 12.11
N VAL A 40 5.38 -15.29 12.11
CA VAL A 40 3.98 -15.66 12.44
C VAL A 40 3.65 -15.37 13.91
N ASP A 41 4.62 -15.52 14.82
CA ASP A 41 4.42 -15.22 16.23
C ASP A 41 4.24 -13.71 16.46
N ILE A 42 4.96 -12.87 15.69
CA ILE A 42 4.76 -11.42 15.68
C ILE A 42 3.35 -11.09 15.20
N LEU A 43 2.92 -11.63 14.07
CA LEU A 43 1.58 -11.40 13.53
C LEU A 43 0.48 -11.79 14.53
N ARG A 44 0.63 -12.94 15.16
CA ARG A 44 -0.30 -13.43 16.18
C ARG A 44 -0.39 -12.46 17.36
N ALA A 45 0.73 -11.97 17.85
CA ALA A 45 0.79 -11.04 18.97
C ALA A 45 0.11 -9.69 18.62
N TYR A 46 0.39 -9.15 17.42
CA TYR A 46 -0.24 -7.90 16.98
C TYR A 46 -1.73 -8.03 16.74
N ALA A 47 -2.19 -9.10 16.10
CA ALA A 47 -3.62 -9.33 15.87
C ALA A 47 -4.40 -9.58 17.17
N ALA A 48 -3.77 -10.06 18.23
CA ALA A 48 -4.38 -10.19 19.55
C ALA A 48 -4.57 -8.82 20.26
N LEU A 49 -3.74 -7.83 19.94
CA LEU A 49 -3.77 -6.49 20.53
C LEU A 49 -4.57 -5.48 19.70
N HIS A 50 -4.72 -5.70 18.40
CA HIS A 50 -5.28 -4.75 17.45
C HIS A 50 -6.38 -5.40 16.61
N GLU A 51 -7.64 -5.07 16.87
CA GLU A 51 -8.81 -5.61 16.17
C GLU A 51 -8.86 -5.28 14.67
N ASN A 52 -8.12 -4.25 14.25
CA ASN A 52 -8.00 -3.82 12.87
C ASN A 52 -6.91 -4.56 12.08
N ILE A 53 -6.25 -5.56 12.68
CA ILE A 53 -5.29 -6.44 12.01
C ILE A 53 -5.91 -7.81 11.79
N GLN A 54 -5.86 -8.26 10.55
CA GLN A 54 -6.17 -9.63 10.16
C GLN A 54 -4.98 -10.23 9.42
N TYR A 55 -4.70 -11.49 9.65
CA TYR A 55 -3.64 -12.18 8.92
C TYR A 55 -4.04 -13.59 8.52
N LEU A 56 -3.41 -14.10 7.48
CA LEU A 56 -3.47 -15.49 7.06
C LEU A 56 -2.08 -16.01 6.75
N CYS A 57 -1.87 -17.28 6.97
CA CYS A 57 -0.64 -17.99 6.59
C CYS A 57 -0.93 -18.92 5.40
N GLY A 58 0.00 -19.01 4.48
CA GLY A 58 -0.10 -19.89 3.32
C GLY A 58 1.25 -20.50 2.97
N GLU A 59 1.23 -21.43 2.02
CA GLU A 59 2.48 -21.94 1.43
C GLU A 59 3.18 -20.83 0.65
N ASN A 60 4.52 -20.90 0.59
CA ASN A 60 5.32 -19.94 -0.18
C ASN A 60 4.98 -20.02 -1.67
N CYS A 61 4.50 -18.91 -2.20
CA CYS A 61 4.16 -18.79 -3.61
C CYS A 61 4.88 -17.61 -4.29
N GLY A 62 5.71 -16.89 -3.54
CA GLY A 62 6.45 -15.71 -3.97
C GLY A 62 5.64 -14.43 -3.89
N VAL A 63 6.34 -13.29 -3.79
CA VAL A 63 5.77 -11.98 -3.49
C VAL A 63 4.60 -11.59 -4.41
N VAL A 64 4.73 -11.79 -5.71
CA VAL A 64 3.70 -11.41 -6.69
C VAL A 64 2.41 -12.22 -6.46
N ALA A 65 2.50 -13.54 -6.35
CA ALA A 65 1.33 -14.39 -6.11
C ALA A 65 0.72 -14.12 -4.72
N SER A 66 1.55 -13.83 -3.71
CA SER A 66 1.12 -13.45 -2.38
C SER A 66 0.25 -12.18 -2.40
N PHE A 67 0.66 -11.12 -3.14
CA PHE A 67 -0.16 -9.93 -3.31
C PHE A 67 -1.46 -10.19 -4.08
N PHE A 68 -1.43 -11.05 -5.12
CA PHE A 68 -2.67 -11.42 -5.82
C PHE A 68 -3.66 -12.12 -4.88
N ARG A 69 -3.19 -12.98 -3.96
CA ARG A 69 -4.03 -13.58 -2.92
C ARG A 69 -4.61 -12.54 -1.96
N LEU A 70 -3.81 -11.55 -1.57
CA LEU A 70 -4.29 -10.42 -0.76
C LEU A 70 -5.36 -9.62 -1.50
N PHE A 71 -5.21 -9.37 -2.80
CA PHE A 71 -6.22 -8.69 -3.60
C PHE A 71 -7.53 -9.49 -3.66
N GLU A 72 -7.47 -10.79 -3.91
CA GLU A 72 -8.65 -11.66 -3.98
C GLU A 72 -9.44 -11.69 -2.67
N LEU A 73 -8.75 -11.72 -1.53
CA LEU A 73 -9.32 -11.96 -0.21
C LEU A 73 -9.61 -10.67 0.57
N SER A 74 -9.06 -9.50 0.14
CA SER A 74 -9.24 -8.25 0.86
C SER A 74 -10.69 -7.76 0.83
N GLU A 75 -11.10 -7.02 1.88
CA GLU A 75 -12.44 -6.48 2.00
C GLU A 75 -12.76 -5.52 0.84
N PRO A 76 -13.96 -5.59 0.25
CA PRO A 76 -14.36 -4.69 -0.81
C PRO A 76 -14.83 -3.31 -0.33
N ASP A 77 -15.17 -3.18 0.96
CA ASP A 77 -15.80 -1.98 1.52
C ASP A 77 -14.77 -1.07 2.20
N VAL A 78 -13.79 -0.65 1.40
CA VAL A 78 -12.79 0.36 1.81
C VAL A 78 -12.65 1.41 0.71
N ASP A 79 -12.31 2.65 1.09
CA ASP A 79 -12.14 3.74 0.14
C ASP A 79 -10.87 3.58 -0.71
N PHE A 80 -9.78 3.16 -0.07
CA PHE A 80 -8.45 3.04 -0.68
C PHE A 80 -7.72 1.79 -0.20
N TYR A 81 -6.80 1.32 -1.04
CA TYR A 81 -5.86 0.23 -0.76
C TYR A 81 -4.44 0.76 -0.85
N ALA A 82 -3.59 0.35 0.08
CA ALA A 82 -2.16 0.60 0.05
C ALA A 82 -1.40 -0.74 0.08
N LEU A 83 -0.31 -0.82 -0.64
CA LEU A 83 0.59 -1.98 -0.61
C LEU A 83 1.76 -1.68 0.32
N SER A 84 2.20 -2.70 1.04
CA SER A 84 3.29 -2.61 1.99
C SER A 84 4.19 -3.83 1.88
N ASP A 85 5.48 -3.60 1.83
CA ASP A 85 6.49 -4.61 2.06
C ASP A 85 6.76 -4.72 3.58
N GLN A 86 7.45 -5.74 4.02
CA GLN A 86 7.62 -6.05 5.45
C GLN A 86 8.72 -5.25 6.14
N ASP A 87 9.61 -4.62 5.36
CA ASP A 87 10.88 -4.03 5.75
C ASP A 87 10.98 -2.51 5.51
N ASP A 88 9.83 -1.88 5.26
CA ASP A 88 9.73 -0.42 5.18
C ASP A 88 9.35 0.18 6.55
N VAL A 89 9.51 1.50 6.68
CA VAL A 89 8.92 2.29 7.76
C VAL A 89 8.18 3.46 7.14
N TRP A 90 6.88 3.59 7.44
CA TRP A 90 6.03 4.61 6.85
C TRP A 90 6.03 5.90 7.66
N ASP A 91 6.19 7.04 6.96
CA ASP A 91 5.91 8.34 7.56
C ASP A 91 4.46 8.40 8.07
N GLU A 92 4.24 9.04 9.22
CA GLU A 92 2.94 9.08 9.90
C GLU A 92 1.81 9.71 9.09
N ASP A 93 2.13 10.53 8.10
CA ASP A 93 1.18 11.23 7.22
C ASP A 93 1.07 10.59 5.82
N LYS A 94 1.79 9.50 5.54
CA LYS A 94 1.83 8.86 4.21
C LYS A 94 0.45 8.59 3.64
N LEU A 95 -0.40 7.89 4.40
CA LEU A 95 -1.74 7.53 3.93
C LEU A 95 -2.66 8.74 3.84
N SER A 96 -2.60 9.67 4.78
CA SER A 96 -3.44 10.87 4.77
C SER A 96 -3.15 11.75 3.56
N ILE A 97 -1.88 11.93 3.20
CA ILE A 97 -1.46 12.67 2.01
C ILE A 97 -1.95 11.96 0.74
N ALA A 98 -1.75 10.66 0.63
CA ALA A 98 -2.18 9.87 -0.52
C ALA A 98 -3.71 9.95 -0.72
N CYS A 99 -4.49 9.75 0.35
CA CYS A 99 -5.94 9.84 0.32
C CYS A 99 -6.44 11.21 -0.11
N GLN A 100 -5.84 12.29 0.43
CA GLN A 100 -6.18 13.67 0.03
C GLN A 100 -5.90 13.93 -1.46
N LYS A 101 -4.77 13.45 -1.98
CA LYS A 101 -4.41 13.59 -3.40
C LYS A 101 -5.39 12.84 -4.29
N LEU A 102 -5.72 11.60 -3.95
CA LEU A 102 -6.70 10.79 -4.70
C LEU A 102 -8.10 11.44 -4.69
N GLU A 103 -8.54 11.98 -3.55
CA GLU A 103 -9.79 12.73 -3.44
C GLU A 103 -9.80 14.03 -4.28
N GLN A 104 -8.70 14.78 -4.31
CA GLN A 104 -8.57 15.96 -5.17
C GLN A 104 -8.66 15.58 -6.66
N MET A 105 -7.98 14.50 -7.07
CA MET A 105 -8.05 13.98 -8.44
C MET A 105 -9.48 13.56 -8.81
N ARG A 106 -10.19 12.90 -7.90
CA ARG A 106 -11.59 12.51 -8.07
C ARG A 106 -12.49 13.72 -8.30
N LYS A 107 -12.36 14.75 -7.46
CA LYS A 107 -13.16 15.99 -7.55
C LYS A 107 -12.91 16.73 -8.87
N SER A 108 -11.67 16.86 -9.30
CA SER A 108 -11.31 17.56 -10.55
C SER A 108 -11.87 16.85 -11.79
N LYS A 109 -11.89 15.51 -11.80
CA LYS A 109 -12.50 14.74 -12.92
C LYS A 109 -14.02 14.80 -12.89
N SER A 110 -14.65 14.86 -11.72
CA SER A 110 -16.10 14.96 -11.58
C SER A 110 -16.64 16.31 -12.09
N GLN A 111 -15.91 17.40 -11.88
CA GLN A 111 -16.31 18.73 -12.38
C GLN A 111 -16.31 18.82 -13.91
N LYS A 112 -15.47 18.05 -14.60
CA LYS A 112 -15.45 17.97 -16.07
C LYS A 112 -16.61 17.15 -16.66
N LYS A 113 -17.28 16.31 -15.86
CA LYS A 113 -18.36 15.40 -16.31
C LYS A 113 -19.78 15.84 -15.94
N ARG A 114 -19.98 16.87 -15.10
CA ARG A 114 -21.33 17.22 -14.62
C ARG A 114 -22.07 18.21 -15.50
N LYS A 115 -23.09 17.68 -16.24
CA LYS A 115 -24.39 18.33 -16.33
C LYS A 115 -25.59 17.47 -15.88
N ASN A 116 -25.46 16.20 -15.62
CA ASN A 116 -26.55 15.37 -15.07
C ASN A 116 -25.97 14.13 -14.38
N ASP A 117 -25.87 14.10 -13.06
CA ASP A 117 -26.22 12.94 -12.24
C ASP A 117 -25.98 13.22 -10.76
N SER A 118 -27.05 13.19 -9.99
CA SER A 118 -27.05 13.23 -8.55
C SER A 118 -27.05 11.80 -8.03
N GLN A 119 -26.21 11.53 -7.05
CA GLN A 119 -26.13 10.35 -6.19
C GLN A 119 -25.37 9.14 -6.75
N ILE A 120 -24.40 8.79 -5.99
CA ILE A 120 -23.71 7.55 -5.63
C ILE A 120 -22.21 7.84 -5.55
N ARG A 121 -21.62 7.61 -4.37
CA ARG A 121 -20.16 7.59 -4.13
C ARG A 121 -19.53 6.35 -4.80
N THR A 122 -19.75 6.14 -6.07
CA THR A 122 -19.06 5.11 -6.82
C THR A 122 -17.77 5.70 -7.36
N PHE A 123 -16.65 5.19 -6.92
CA PHE A 123 -15.35 5.43 -7.54
C PHE A 123 -15.39 4.80 -8.95
N THR A 124 -15.92 5.52 -9.92
CA THR A 124 -16.06 5.01 -11.30
C THR A 124 -14.79 5.14 -12.12
N THR A 125 -13.81 5.91 -11.64
CA THR A 125 -12.54 6.14 -12.35
C THR A 125 -11.40 5.51 -11.55
N PRO A 126 -10.63 4.59 -12.13
CA PRO A 126 -9.41 4.07 -11.53
C PRO A 126 -8.41 5.19 -11.25
N LEU A 127 -7.93 5.26 -10.02
CA LEU A 127 -6.95 6.25 -9.56
C LEU A 127 -5.85 5.54 -8.79
N LEU A 128 -4.62 5.96 -9.03
CA LEU A 128 -3.44 5.50 -8.34
C LEU A 128 -2.57 6.71 -7.96
N TYR A 129 -2.04 6.69 -6.77
CA TYR A 129 -1.03 7.59 -6.25
C TYR A 129 0.22 6.78 -5.89
N CYS A 130 1.39 7.29 -6.17
CA CYS A 130 2.63 6.77 -5.64
C CYS A 130 3.44 7.91 -5.01
N CYS A 131 4.12 7.61 -3.92
CA CYS A 131 5.08 8.51 -3.28
C CYS A 131 6.51 8.09 -3.64
N ASP A 132 7.46 8.94 -3.29
CA ASP A 132 8.86 8.58 -3.27
C ASP A 132 9.23 7.93 -1.93
N ALA A 133 10.43 7.38 -1.83
CA ALA A 133 10.95 6.76 -0.63
C ALA A 133 12.40 7.18 -0.39
N TRP A 134 12.77 7.24 0.88
CA TRP A 134 14.13 7.42 1.34
C TRP A 134 14.79 6.05 1.47
N ASN A 135 16.04 5.91 0.98
CA ASN A 135 16.84 4.75 1.29
C ASN A 135 17.58 4.99 2.61
N THR A 136 17.50 4.04 3.51
CA THR A 136 18.12 4.12 4.83
C THR A 136 18.98 2.87 5.10
N ASP A 137 19.83 2.95 6.10
CA ASP A 137 20.41 1.78 6.73
C ASP A 137 19.44 1.15 7.76
N ASP A 138 19.85 0.05 8.38
CA ASP A 138 19.04 -0.67 9.40
C ASP A 138 18.73 0.18 10.66
N ALA A 139 19.45 1.28 10.88
CA ALA A 139 19.21 2.22 11.96
C ALA A 139 18.37 3.44 11.51
N LEU A 140 17.76 3.38 10.32
CA LEU A 140 16.98 4.43 9.67
C LEU A 140 17.75 5.72 9.39
N ASN A 141 19.10 5.67 9.34
CA ASN A 141 19.89 6.82 8.89
C ASN A 141 19.80 6.93 7.38
N LEU A 142 19.62 8.17 6.89
CA LEU A 142 19.55 8.45 5.44
C LEU A 142 20.87 8.11 4.76
N LEU A 143 20.80 7.31 3.70
CA LEU A 143 21.94 7.00 2.85
C LEU A 143 22.20 8.15 1.85
N PRO A 144 23.46 8.34 1.39
CA PRO A 144 23.77 9.18 0.24
C PRO A 144 22.91 8.75 -0.96
N GLU A 145 22.35 9.71 -1.70
CA GLU A 145 21.37 9.42 -2.76
C GLU A 145 20.07 8.75 -2.27
N SER A 146 19.64 9.13 -1.08
CA SER A 146 18.52 8.51 -0.38
C SER A 146 17.17 8.63 -1.10
N MET A 147 16.94 9.66 -1.93
CA MET A 147 15.73 9.75 -2.74
C MET A 147 15.85 8.95 -4.04
N GLN A 148 14.93 8.05 -4.27
CA GLN A 148 14.94 7.16 -5.44
C GLN A 148 14.73 7.91 -6.75
N THR A 149 14.06 9.06 -6.70
CA THR A 149 13.75 9.91 -7.86
C THR A 149 14.50 11.23 -7.88
N ALA A 150 15.50 11.42 -7.01
CA ALA A 150 16.24 12.67 -6.89
C ALA A 150 16.76 13.15 -8.27
N GLY A 151 16.27 14.32 -8.69
CA GLY A 151 16.66 14.95 -9.94
C GLY A 151 16.05 14.38 -11.23
N ARG A 152 15.10 13.44 -11.13
CA ARG A 152 14.37 12.92 -12.30
C ARG A 152 12.94 13.46 -12.33
N GLU A 153 12.54 14.05 -13.46
CA GLU A 153 11.14 14.34 -13.74
C GLU A 153 10.44 13.03 -14.13
N LEU A 154 9.60 12.52 -13.22
CA LEU A 154 8.79 11.34 -13.49
C LEU A 154 7.64 11.71 -14.41
N VAL A 155 7.76 11.40 -15.68
CA VAL A 155 6.65 11.47 -16.63
C VAL A 155 5.88 10.16 -16.56
N PRO A 156 4.63 10.15 -16.06
CA PRO A 156 3.79 8.95 -15.99
C PRO A 156 3.33 8.57 -17.40
N ASP A 157 4.20 7.96 -18.18
CA ASP A 157 3.95 7.48 -19.53
C ASP A 157 4.11 5.95 -19.54
N PHE A 158 3.23 5.26 -20.24
CA PHE A 158 3.31 3.81 -20.46
C PHE A 158 4.68 3.36 -20.98
N ARG A 159 5.35 4.17 -21.82
CA ARG A 159 6.68 3.86 -22.34
C ARG A 159 7.75 3.84 -21.26
N ASN A 160 7.64 4.72 -20.27
CA ASN A 160 8.55 4.74 -19.13
C ASN A 160 8.33 3.52 -18.24
N ALA A 161 7.06 3.09 -18.05
CA ALA A 161 6.74 1.90 -17.27
C ALA A 161 7.28 0.59 -17.87
N LEU A 162 7.57 0.55 -19.19
CA LEU A 162 8.22 -0.58 -19.84
C LEU A 162 9.74 -0.66 -19.59
N ILE A 163 10.35 0.46 -19.21
CA ILE A 163 11.80 0.56 -19.03
C ILE A 163 12.17 0.59 -17.54
N GLU A 164 11.38 1.26 -16.73
CA GLU A 164 11.64 1.48 -15.31
C GLU A 164 10.33 1.43 -14.53
N ASN A 165 10.31 0.66 -13.44
CA ASN A 165 9.15 0.65 -12.55
C ASN A 165 9.08 1.95 -11.76
N ILE A 166 8.22 2.87 -12.18
CA ILE A 166 8.03 4.18 -11.54
C ILE A 166 7.25 4.06 -10.23
N ALA A 167 6.34 3.09 -10.15
CA ALA A 167 5.49 2.87 -8.98
C ALA A 167 5.92 1.59 -8.26
N ARG A 168 6.79 1.71 -7.26
CA ARG A 168 7.17 0.56 -6.42
C ARG A 168 6.00 0.14 -5.55
N GLY A 169 5.85 -1.16 -5.31
CA GLY A 169 4.73 -1.73 -4.56
C GLY A 169 4.45 -0.99 -3.25
N ALA A 170 5.45 -0.86 -2.40
CA ALA A 170 5.35 -0.19 -1.10
C ALA A 170 5.01 1.31 -1.15
N SER A 171 5.11 1.97 -2.31
CA SER A 171 4.76 3.38 -2.49
C SER A 171 3.34 3.61 -3.00
N ILE A 172 2.61 2.55 -3.35
CA ILE A 172 1.34 2.64 -4.08
C ILE A 172 0.16 2.75 -3.12
N VAL A 173 -0.72 3.73 -3.40
CA VAL A 173 -2.07 3.82 -2.84
C VAL A 173 -3.06 3.99 -3.98
N PHE A 174 -4.15 3.23 -3.98
CA PHE A 174 -5.13 3.28 -5.06
C PHE A 174 -6.57 3.09 -4.57
N ASN A 175 -7.54 3.43 -5.40
CA ASN A 175 -8.94 3.38 -5.03
C ASN A 175 -9.61 2.04 -5.39
N GLN A 176 -10.80 1.82 -4.86
CA GLN A 176 -11.61 0.62 -5.11
C GLN A 176 -11.92 0.42 -6.60
N ALA A 177 -12.08 1.49 -7.39
CA ALA A 177 -12.29 1.34 -8.83
C ALA A 177 -11.11 0.68 -9.53
N LEU A 178 -9.87 0.94 -9.11
CA LEU A 178 -8.70 0.24 -9.64
C LEU A 178 -8.67 -1.22 -9.15
N MET A 179 -9.00 -1.48 -7.87
CA MET A 179 -9.07 -2.83 -7.33
C MET A 179 -10.03 -3.72 -8.15
N SER A 180 -11.16 -3.19 -8.62
CA SER A 180 -12.11 -3.96 -9.42
C SER A 180 -11.58 -4.43 -10.78
N TYR A 181 -10.50 -3.81 -11.29
CA TYR A 181 -9.79 -4.27 -12.49
C TYR A 181 -8.67 -5.27 -12.17
N ILE A 182 -8.17 -5.27 -10.93
CA ILE A 182 -7.11 -6.20 -10.49
C ILE A 182 -7.71 -7.55 -10.11
N ARG A 183 -8.89 -7.55 -9.51
CA ARG A 183 -9.65 -8.75 -9.16
C ARG A 183 -10.36 -9.28 -10.42
N ILE A 184 -9.70 -10.10 -11.18
CA ILE A 184 -10.27 -10.75 -12.37
C ILE A 184 -10.71 -12.17 -11.99
#